data_6380380924c489b3bfdfe9926bc9601c
#
_entry.id   6380380924c489b3bfdfe9926bc9601c
#
_cell.length_a   1.000
_cell.length_b   1.000
_cell.length_c   1.000
_cell.angle_alpha   90.00
_cell.angle_beta   90.00
_cell.angle_gamma   90.00
#
_symmetry.space_group_name_H-M   'P 1'
#
loop_
_entity.id
_entity.type
_entity.pdbx_description
1 polymer ?
#
loop_
_entity_poly.entity_id
_entity_poly.type
_entity_poly.pdbx_seq_one_letter_code
_entity_poly.pdbx_strand_id
1 'polypeptide(L)'
;AMGSEMALARLGVATCMIFSPFFARLGGQVSVSRSVAFGVVLMCIALIMTIVYFFMDQKLDSQTGEAEEKDDPFKISDLGKILTDAGFWIVALLCVLYYSAIFPFQKYAVNMLQCNLTLTAPDANSFWAQPDVTIVQYVIMLIVAAAGFASNFQKKANLKYGLLGLSIVALVTYCYMGYMRQSAESIFAVFPLLAVLITPILGSYLDHHGKAASMLVLGSVLLIACHLTFAFVLPMFKGNAVGGIIIAYTTILVLGASFSLVPASLWPSVPKLVDAKVIGSAYALIFWIQNIGLWLFPLLIGKVLDATNPNVTDPTQFDYTAPLVMLASLGVAALILGFVLKVVDKKKGIGLELPNITE
;
A
#
# COMPACT_ATOMS: atom_id res chain seq x y z
N ALA A 1 -9.93 12.88 6.34
CA ALA A 1 -10.05 12.92 4.87
C ALA A 1 -8.91 12.12 4.20
N MET A 2 -7.64 12.44 4.44
CA MET A 2 -6.46 11.85 3.80
C MET A 2 -6.36 10.31 3.91
N GLY A 3 -6.69 9.73 5.10
CA GLY A 3 -6.72 8.28 5.28
C GLY A 3 -7.76 7.56 4.42
N SER A 4 -8.92 8.17 4.19
CA SER A 4 -9.98 7.61 3.34
C SER A 4 -9.61 7.64 1.86
N GLU A 5 -8.97 8.71 1.40
CA GLU A 5 -8.45 8.85 0.04
C GLU A 5 -7.39 7.79 -0.26
N MET A 6 -6.43 7.63 0.66
CA MET A 6 -5.40 6.59 0.55
C MET A 6 -5.98 5.17 0.56
N ALA A 7 -7.05 4.92 1.33
CA ALA A 7 -7.74 3.64 1.34
C ALA A 7 -8.38 3.32 -0.03
N LEU A 8 -9.05 4.29 -0.66
CA LEU A 8 -9.64 4.12 -2.00
C LEU A 8 -8.55 3.83 -3.05
N ALA A 9 -7.40 4.49 -2.98
CA ALA A 9 -6.27 4.19 -3.86
C ALA A 9 -5.80 2.72 -3.73
N ARG A 10 -5.85 2.14 -2.52
CA ARG A 10 -5.49 0.72 -2.29
C ARG A 10 -6.51 -0.25 -2.87
N LEU A 11 -7.79 0.12 -2.89
CA LEU A 11 -8.81 -0.68 -3.58
C LEU A 11 -8.49 -0.81 -5.08
N GLY A 12 -8.02 0.27 -5.71
CA GLY A 12 -7.54 0.24 -7.10
C GLY A 12 -6.40 -0.77 -7.31
N VAL A 13 -5.43 -0.84 -6.38
CA VAL A 13 -4.33 -1.82 -6.43
C VAL A 13 -4.86 -3.25 -6.31
N ALA A 14 -5.74 -3.53 -5.35
CA ALA A 14 -6.36 -4.84 -5.17
C ALA A 14 -7.13 -5.28 -6.42
N THR A 15 -7.92 -4.36 -6.98
CA THR A 15 -8.69 -4.58 -8.22
C THR A 15 -7.74 -4.94 -9.37
N CYS A 16 -6.67 -4.19 -9.57
CA CYS A 16 -5.70 -4.44 -10.63
C CYS A 16 -5.05 -5.82 -10.50
N MET A 17 -4.65 -6.22 -9.29
CA MET A 17 -4.01 -7.53 -9.04
C MET A 17 -4.89 -8.71 -9.44
N ILE A 18 -6.20 -8.58 -9.29
CA ILE A 18 -7.14 -9.66 -9.56
C ILE A 18 -7.69 -9.61 -10.98
N PHE A 19 -8.12 -8.43 -11.44
CA PHE A 19 -8.72 -8.29 -12.75
C PHE A 19 -7.73 -8.36 -13.90
N SER A 20 -6.49 -7.90 -13.72
CA SER A 20 -5.48 -7.94 -14.78
C SER A 20 -5.18 -9.36 -15.26
N PRO A 21 -4.91 -10.36 -14.39
CA PRO A 21 -4.78 -11.75 -14.81
C PRO A 21 -6.06 -12.36 -15.39
N PHE A 22 -7.22 -11.95 -14.89
CA PHE A 22 -8.51 -12.39 -15.43
C PHE A 22 -8.67 -11.95 -16.89
N PHE A 23 -8.46 -10.66 -17.20
CA PHE A 23 -8.54 -10.15 -18.58
C PHE A 23 -7.46 -10.74 -19.48
N ALA A 24 -6.25 -11.01 -18.95
CA ALA A 24 -5.20 -11.67 -19.71
C ALA A 24 -5.63 -13.04 -20.21
N ARG A 25 -6.37 -13.81 -19.41
CA ARG A 25 -6.80 -15.20 -19.71
C ARG A 25 -8.15 -15.28 -20.42
N LEU A 26 -8.86 -14.16 -20.61
CA LEU A 26 -10.16 -14.16 -21.26
C LEU A 26 -10.03 -14.63 -22.73
N GLY A 27 -10.86 -15.61 -23.13
CA GLY A 27 -10.85 -16.16 -24.50
C GLY A 27 -9.82 -17.29 -24.74
N GLY A 28 -9.32 -17.93 -23.68
CA GLY A 28 -8.54 -19.19 -23.74
C GLY A 28 -7.06 -19.04 -24.05
N GLN A 29 -6.61 -17.90 -24.59
CA GLN A 29 -5.20 -17.60 -24.80
C GLN A 29 -4.75 -16.44 -23.92
N VAL A 30 -3.57 -16.56 -23.30
CA VAL A 30 -3.00 -15.49 -22.49
C VAL A 30 -2.57 -14.33 -23.37
N SER A 31 -3.11 -13.14 -23.11
CA SER A 31 -2.79 -11.91 -23.84
C SER A 31 -2.53 -10.75 -22.88
N VAL A 32 -1.30 -10.28 -22.85
CA VAL A 32 -0.90 -9.11 -22.05
C VAL A 32 -1.63 -7.85 -22.55
N SER A 33 -1.88 -7.74 -23.87
CA SER A 33 -2.57 -6.60 -24.46
C SER A 33 -3.97 -6.37 -23.89
N ARG A 34 -4.69 -7.42 -23.52
CA ARG A 34 -6.03 -7.31 -22.89
C ARG A 34 -5.95 -6.71 -21.49
N SER A 35 -4.94 -7.10 -20.70
CA SER A 35 -4.71 -6.49 -19.38
C SER A 35 -4.33 -5.02 -19.50
N VAL A 36 -3.50 -4.67 -20.49
CA VAL A 36 -3.13 -3.28 -20.77
C VAL A 36 -4.36 -2.47 -21.21
N ALA A 37 -5.19 -3.02 -22.11
CA ALA A 37 -6.42 -2.37 -22.57
C ALA A 37 -7.38 -2.10 -21.40
N PHE A 38 -7.52 -3.03 -20.46
CA PHE A 38 -8.29 -2.82 -19.23
C PHE A 38 -7.75 -1.61 -18.42
N GLY A 39 -6.44 -1.51 -18.25
CA GLY A 39 -5.81 -0.37 -17.57
C GLY A 39 -6.08 0.95 -18.31
N VAL A 40 -6.01 0.96 -19.66
CA VAL A 40 -6.32 2.14 -20.47
C VAL A 40 -7.77 2.59 -20.29
N VAL A 41 -8.73 1.65 -20.27
CA VAL A 41 -10.15 1.97 -20.00
C VAL A 41 -10.33 2.65 -18.64
N LEU A 42 -9.68 2.13 -17.59
CA LEU A 42 -9.72 2.75 -16.26
C LEU A 42 -9.11 4.16 -16.27
N MET A 43 -8.02 4.38 -16.99
CA MET A 43 -7.41 5.72 -17.15
C MET A 43 -8.35 6.69 -17.88
N CYS A 44 -9.05 6.25 -18.91
CA CYS A 44 -10.06 7.07 -19.62
C CYS A 44 -11.21 7.46 -18.67
N ILE A 45 -11.69 6.53 -17.85
CA ILE A 45 -12.71 6.82 -16.83
C ILE A 45 -12.18 7.85 -15.82
N ALA A 46 -10.95 7.68 -15.34
CA ALA A 46 -10.31 8.62 -14.42
C ALA A 46 -10.20 10.03 -15.04
N LEU A 47 -9.83 10.13 -16.32
CA LEU A 47 -9.78 11.41 -17.03
C LEU A 47 -11.15 12.09 -17.09
N ILE A 48 -12.21 11.34 -17.42
CA ILE A 48 -13.59 11.87 -17.44
C ILE A 48 -13.98 12.39 -16.06
N MET A 49 -13.69 11.61 -15.00
CA MET A 49 -13.99 12.02 -13.62
C MET A 49 -13.20 13.27 -13.20
N THR A 50 -11.95 13.40 -13.64
CA THR A 50 -11.13 14.62 -13.39
C THR A 50 -11.74 15.85 -14.08
N ILE A 51 -12.25 15.71 -15.31
CA ILE A 51 -12.94 16.78 -16.00
C ILE A 51 -14.23 17.18 -15.28
N VAL A 52 -15.02 16.20 -14.82
CA VAL A 52 -16.23 16.46 -14.02
C VAL A 52 -15.87 17.20 -12.73
N TYR A 53 -14.82 16.75 -12.04
CA TYR A 53 -14.33 17.40 -10.81
C TYR A 53 -13.95 18.87 -11.08
N PHE A 54 -13.22 19.14 -12.15
CA PHE A 54 -12.83 20.51 -12.54
C PHE A 54 -14.04 21.45 -12.68
N PHE A 55 -15.12 21.00 -13.35
CA PHE A 55 -16.34 21.82 -13.45
C PHE A 55 -17.09 21.98 -12.14
N MET A 56 -17.04 20.94 -11.27
CA MET A 56 -17.66 21.05 -9.94
C MET A 56 -16.91 22.01 -9.04
N ASP A 57 -15.58 22.02 -9.11
CA ASP A 57 -14.70 22.89 -8.37
C ASP A 57 -14.92 24.37 -8.77
N GLN A 58 -14.92 24.67 -10.07
CA GLN A 58 -15.25 26.00 -10.56
C GLN A 58 -16.65 26.49 -10.11
N LYS A 59 -17.63 25.58 -10.06
CA LYS A 59 -18.96 25.91 -9.60
C LYS A 59 -18.96 26.22 -8.10
N LEU A 60 -18.20 25.49 -7.30
CA LEU A 60 -18.05 25.73 -5.87
C LEU A 60 -17.44 27.10 -5.61
N ASP A 61 -16.35 27.45 -6.29
CA ASP A 61 -15.67 28.76 -6.18
C ASP A 61 -16.62 29.91 -6.49
N SER A 62 -17.46 29.76 -7.52
CA SER A 62 -18.47 30.75 -7.88
C SER A 62 -19.59 30.89 -6.84
N GLN A 63 -19.86 29.88 -6.01
CA GLN A 63 -20.90 29.89 -4.97
C GLN A 63 -20.41 30.40 -3.62
N THR A 64 -19.16 30.10 -3.26
CA THR A 64 -18.60 30.49 -1.97
C THR A 64 -18.18 31.95 -1.92
N GLY A 65 -18.02 32.59 -3.08
CA GLY A 65 -17.60 33.99 -3.14
C GLY A 65 -16.19 34.22 -2.56
N GLU A 66 -15.50 33.16 -2.18
CA GLU A 66 -14.08 33.17 -1.89
C GLU A 66 -13.35 33.45 -3.23
N ALA A 67 -13.26 34.73 -3.56
CA ALA A 67 -12.20 35.18 -4.43
C ALA A 67 -10.93 34.62 -3.79
N GLU A 68 -10.27 33.66 -4.46
CA GLU A 68 -8.98 33.16 -4.08
C GLU A 68 -8.21 34.23 -3.31
N GLU A 69 -7.91 34.02 -2.01
CA GLU A 69 -6.65 34.53 -1.51
C GLU A 69 -5.65 33.95 -2.52
N LYS A 70 -5.21 34.79 -3.47
CA LYS A 70 -4.26 34.38 -4.51
C LYS A 70 -3.12 33.76 -3.77
N ASP A 71 -3.08 32.44 -3.77
CA ASP A 71 -1.92 31.70 -3.28
C ASP A 71 -0.71 32.43 -3.83
N ASP A 72 0.16 32.91 -2.94
CA ASP A 72 1.37 33.61 -3.37
C ASP A 72 2.04 32.71 -4.44
N PRO A 73 2.28 33.21 -5.66
CA PRO A 73 2.79 32.37 -6.73
C PRO A 73 4.07 31.69 -6.26
N PHE A 74 4.16 30.39 -6.46
CA PHE A 74 5.35 29.58 -6.13
C PHE A 74 6.63 30.34 -6.51
N LYS A 75 7.46 30.61 -5.53
CA LYS A 75 8.77 31.24 -5.72
C LYS A 75 9.86 30.17 -5.55
N ILE A 76 10.83 30.15 -6.47
CA ILE A 76 12.00 29.25 -6.37
C ILE A 76 12.75 29.44 -5.03
N SER A 77 12.68 30.64 -4.44
CA SER A 77 13.21 30.92 -3.11
C SER A 77 12.58 30.08 -1.99
N ASP A 78 11.33 29.64 -2.17
CA ASP A 78 10.63 28.82 -1.18
C ASP A 78 11.12 27.38 -1.17
N LEU A 79 11.61 26.87 -2.32
CA LEU A 79 12.36 25.61 -2.36
C LEU A 79 13.61 25.67 -1.48
N GLY A 80 14.32 26.79 -1.45
CA GLY A 80 15.50 26.95 -0.60
C GLY A 80 15.16 26.76 0.88
N LYS A 81 14.02 27.28 1.35
CA LYS A 81 13.57 27.13 2.74
C LYS A 81 13.23 25.68 3.07
N ILE A 82 12.50 24.99 2.17
CA ILE A 82 12.14 23.57 2.35
C ILE A 82 13.39 22.69 2.38
N LEU A 83 14.31 22.90 1.44
CA LEU A 83 15.52 22.09 1.29
C LEU A 83 16.55 22.30 2.41
N THR A 84 16.47 23.40 3.17
CA THR A 84 17.33 23.65 4.33
C THR A 84 16.78 23.07 5.63
N ASP A 85 15.51 22.62 5.67
CA ASP A 85 14.93 22.03 6.88
C ASP A 85 15.31 20.55 7.02
N ALA A 86 15.97 20.18 8.11
CA ALA A 86 16.37 18.81 8.40
C ALA A 86 15.18 17.89 8.65
N GLY A 87 14.08 18.39 9.21
CA GLY A 87 12.85 17.63 9.43
C GLY A 87 12.21 17.19 8.12
N PHE A 88 12.18 18.10 7.14
CA PHE A 88 11.72 17.80 5.78
C PHE A 88 12.51 16.64 5.16
N TRP A 89 13.85 16.70 5.20
CA TRP A 89 14.68 15.63 4.64
C TRP A 89 14.49 14.29 5.32
N ILE A 90 14.33 14.26 6.64
CA ILE A 90 14.08 13.01 7.37
C ILE A 90 12.76 12.38 6.89
N VAL A 91 11.69 13.17 6.76
CA VAL A 91 10.40 12.69 6.30
C VAL A 91 10.45 12.27 4.82
N ALA A 92 11.12 13.04 3.96
CA ALA A 92 11.30 12.70 2.55
C ALA A 92 12.08 11.38 2.38
N LEU A 93 13.17 11.19 3.13
CA LEU A 93 13.95 9.95 3.11
C LEU A 93 13.17 8.76 3.69
N LEU A 94 12.42 8.96 4.79
CA LEU A 94 11.52 7.94 5.30
C LEU A 94 10.50 7.52 4.24
N CYS A 95 9.92 8.50 3.52
CA CYS A 95 9.01 8.22 2.41
C CYS A 95 9.66 7.35 1.34
N VAL A 96 10.88 7.72 0.87
CA VAL A 96 11.62 6.93 -0.12
C VAL A 96 11.85 5.50 0.38
N LEU A 97 12.37 5.34 1.59
CA LEU A 97 12.74 4.03 2.13
C LEU A 97 11.54 3.10 2.27
N TYR A 98 10.43 3.60 2.85
CA TYR A 98 9.22 2.80 3.01
C TYR A 98 8.57 2.43 1.68
N TYR A 99 8.37 3.43 0.80
CA TYR A 99 7.72 3.19 -0.47
C TYR A 99 8.58 2.31 -1.38
N SER A 100 9.90 2.45 -1.34
CA SER A 100 10.84 1.61 -2.09
C SER A 100 10.94 0.18 -1.56
N ALA A 101 10.67 -0.06 -0.28
CA ALA A 101 10.64 -1.41 0.26
C ALA A 101 9.33 -2.16 -0.09
N ILE A 102 8.23 -1.44 -0.34
CA ILE A 102 6.90 -2.04 -0.50
C ILE A 102 6.46 -2.10 -1.97
N PHE A 103 6.48 -0.99 -2.70
CA PHE A 103 5.96 -0.96 -4.08
C PHE A 103 6.77 -1.78 -5.07
N PRO A 104 8.13 -1.74 -5.06
CA PRO A 104 8.92 -2.67 -5.85
C PRO A 104 8.66 -4.12 -5.46
N PHE A 105 8.56 -4.44 -4.17
CA PHE A 105 8.21 -5.79 -3.70
C PHE A 105 6.89 -6.29 -4.29
N GLN A 106 5.85 -5.45 -4.36
CA GLN A 106 4.56 -5.86 -4.93
C GLN A 106 4.65 -6.39 -6.36
N LYS A 107 5.61 -5.90 -7.16
CA LYS A 107 5.81 -6.36 -8.54
C LYS A 107 6.34 -7.80 -8.60
N TYR A 108 7.08 -8.21 -7.59
CA TYR A 108 7.71 -9.52 -7.51
C TYR A 108 7.02 -10.49 -6.55
N ALA A 109 6.13 -9.99 -5.70
CA ALA A 109 5.54 -10.74 -4.60
C ALA A 109 4.76 -11.97 -5.04
N VAL A 110 4.01 -11.89 -6.13
CA VAL A 110 3.27 -13.05 -6.67
C VAL A 110 4.22 -14.16 -7.10
N ASN A 111 5.28 -13.81 -7.85
CA ASN A 111 6.29 -14.80 -8.26
C ASN A 111 7.06 -15.34 -7.05
N MET A 112 7.42 -14.48 -6.10
CA MET A 112 8.05 -14.92 -4.84
C MET A 112 7.19 -15.93 -4.09
N LEU A 113 5.87 -15.73 -4.01
CA LEU A 113 4.96 -16.71 -3.42
C LEU A 113 4.91 -18.03 -4.23
N GLN A 114 4.89 -17.96 -5.58
CA GLN A 114 4.95 -19.14 -6.44
C GLN A 114 6.23 -19.94 -6.25
N CYS A 115 7.38 -19.27 -6.01
CA CYS A 115 8.66 -19.92 -5.76
C CYS A 115 8.71 -20.67 -4.41
N ASN A 116 7.99 -20.17 -3.41
CA ASN A 116 8.10 -20.63 -2.03
C ASN A 116 6.90 -21.45 -1.53
N LEU A 117 5.75 -21.34 -2.19
CA LEU A 117 4.56 -22.11 -1.83
C LEU A 117 4.39 -23.31 -2.75
N THR A 118 3.99 -24.44 -2.18
CA THR A 118 3.57 -25.62 -2.95
C THR A 118 2.11 -25.43 -3.35
N LEU A 119 1.89 -24.66 -4.44
CA LEU A 119 0.56 -24.40 -4.97
C LEU A 119 0.21 -25.45 -6.04
N THR A 120 -0.87 -26.17 -5.81
CA THR A 120 -1.41 -27.15 -6.78
C THR A 120 -2.73 -26.60 -7.31
N ALA A 121 -2.77 -26.24 -8.60
CA ALA A 121 -4.00 -25.77 -9.21
C ALA A 121 -5.14 -26.79 -8.99
N PRO A 122 -6.34 -26.37 -8.65
CA PRO A 122 -7.48 -27.28 -8.50
C PRO A 122 -7.81 -27.93 -9.84
N ASP A 123 -8.29 -29.19 -9.79
CA ASP A 123 -8.72 -29.91 -10.99
C ASP A 123 -9.68 -29.07 -11.82
N ALA A 124 -9.56 -29.14 -13.17
CA ALA A 124 -10.36 -28.35 -14.09
C ALA A 124 -11.87 -28.52 -13.90
N ASN A 125 -12.30 -29.71 -13.43
CA ASN A 125 -13.69 -30.03 -13.12
C ASN A 125 -14.10 -29.60 -11.70
N SER A 126 -13.18 -29.13 -10.88
CA SER A 126 -13.48 -28.68 -9.52
C SER A 126 -14.30 -27.40 -9.55
N PHE A 127 -15.21 -27.25 -8.60
CA PHE A 127 -15.93 -26.00 -8.35
C PHE A 127 -14.96 -24.79 -8.25
N TRP A 128 -13.80 -24.97 -7.61
CA TRP A 128 -12.81 -23.91 -7.38
C TRP A 128 -12.08 -23.44 -8.65
N ALA A 129 -12.07 -24.25 -9.70
CA ALA A 129 -11.48 -23.90 -10.99
C ALA A 129 -12.44 -23.10 -11.90
N GLN A 130 -13.73 -23.06 -11.58
CA GLN A 130 -14.73 -22.43 -12.42
C GLN A 130 -14.55 -20.90 -12.49
N PRO A 131 -14.76 -20.29 -13.68
CA PRO A 131 -14.69 -18.82 -13.84
C PRO A 131 -15.67 -18.07 -12.93
N ASP A 132 -16.87 -18.63 -12.68
CA ASP A 132 -17.89 -18.02 -11.82
C ASP A 132 -17.39 -17.84 -10.38
N VAL A 133 -16.59 -18.77 -9.87
CA VAL A 133 -15.97 -18.66 -8.54
C VAL A 133 -15.00 -17.48 -8.48
N THR A 134 -14.36 -17.15 -9.59
CA THR A 134 -13.52 -15.93 -9.69
C THR A 134 -14.37 -14.68 -9.53
N ILE A 135 -15.54 -14.62 -10.18
CA ILE A 135 -16.49 -13.50 -10.05
C ILE A 135 -16.99 -13.38 -8.62
N VAL A 136 -17.36 -14.51 -7.99
CA VAL A 136 -17.78 -14.52 -6.58
C VAL A 136 -16.66 -13.99 -5.67
N GLN A 137 -15.43 -14.38 -5.89
CA GLN A 137 -14.27 -13.88 -5.13
C GLN A 137 -14.12 -12.36 -5.28
N TYR A 138 -14.38 -11.80 -6.47
CA TYR A 138 -14.37 -10.35 -6.67
C TYR A 138 -15.49 -9.64 -5.92
N VAL A 139 -16.72 -10.21 -5.94
CA VAL A 139 -17.84 -9.65 -5.18
C VAL A 139 -17.51 -9.63 -3.69
N ILE A 140 -16.92 -10.70 -3.16
CA ILE A 140 -16.48 -10.76 -1.76
C ILE A 140 -15.42 -9.71 -1.48
N MET A 141 -14.44 -9.52 -2.37
CA MET A 141 -13.43 -8.46 -2.25
C MET A 141 -14.08 -7.07 -2.17
N LEU A 142 -15.07 -6.79 -3.03
CA LEU A 142 -15.80 -5.53 -3.01
C LEU A 142 -16.60 -5.35 -1.71
N ILE A 143 -17.18 -6.43 -1.16
CA ILE A 143 -17.86 -6.40 0.14
C ILE A 143 -16.87 -6.08 1.26
N VAL A 144 -15.68 -6.70 1.27
CA VAL A 144 -14.62 -6.37 2.24
C VAL A 144 -14.32 -4.87 2.22
N ALA A 145 -14.07 -4.34 1.02
CA ALA A 145 -13.70 -2.94 0.85
C ALA A 145 -14.87 -1.99 1.19
N ALA A 146 -16.05 -2.23 0.64
CA ALA A 146 -17.21 -1.36 0.82
C ALA A 146 -17.70 -1.33 2.27
N ALA A 147 -17.85 -2.50 2.92
CA ALA A 147 -18.29 -2.58 4.30
C ALA A 147 -17.26 -1.97 5.26
N GLY A 148 -15.96 -2.28 5.05
CA GLY A 148 -14.87 -1.72 5.85
C GLY A 148 -14.77 -0.20 5.71
N PHE A 149 -14.81 0.31 4.48
CA PHE A 149 -14.79 1.74 4.22
C PHE A 149 -16.03 2.44 4.82
N ALA A 150 -17.23 1.92 4.56
CA ALA A 150 -18.49 2.49 5.06
C ALA A 150 -18.55 2.51 6.60
N SER A 151 -17.93 1.54 7.28
CA SER A 151 -17.90 1.49 8.75
C SER A 151 -17.27 2.74 9.37
N ASN A 152 -16.29 3.37 8.69
CA ASN A 152 -15.59 4.55 9.20
C ASN A 152 -16.46 5.82 9.20
N PHE A 153 -17.53 5.86 8.42
CA PHE A 153 -18.44 7.02 8.33
C PHE A 153 -19.70 6.86 9.20
N GLN A 154 -19.84 5.73 9.90
CA GLN A 154 -21.03 5.49 10.72
C GLN A 154 -20.89 6.11 12.10
N LYS A 155 -21.90 6.94 12.46
CA LYS A 155 -22.02 7.53 13.79
C LYS A 155 -22.65 6.56 14.81
N LYS A 156 -23.53 5.64 14.36
CA LYS A 156 -24.16 4.64 15.22
C LYS A 156 -23.21 3.47 15.46
N ALA A 157 -22.84 3.23 16.71
CA ALA A 157 -21.88 2.18 17.09
C ALA A 157 -22.28 0.79 16.56
N ASN A 158 -23.56 0.41 16.73
CA ASN A 158 -24.05 -0.90 16.27
C ASN A 158 -23.88 -1.09 14.76
N LEU A 159 -24.14 -0.06 13.96
CA LEU A 159 -23.96 -0.13 12.50
C LEU A 159 -22.49 -0.15 12.11
N LYS A 160 -21.65 0.66 12.79
CA LYS A 160 -20.20 0.67 12.60
C LYS A 160 -19.60 -0.72 12.84
N TYR A 161 -19.87 -1.32 13.99
CA TYR A 161 -19.34 -2.64 14.33
C TYR A 161 -19.98 -3.76 13.51
N GLY A 162 -21.23 -3.63 13.11
CA GLY A 162 -21.89 -4.57 12.20
C GLY A 162 -21.21 -4.60 10.82
N LEU A 163 -20.93 -3.44 10.22
CA LEU A 163 -20.23 -3.33 8.94
C LEU A 163 -18.77 -3.82 9.06
N LEU A 164 -18.08 -3.50 10.14
CA LEU A 164 -16.74 -3.99 10.38
C LEU A 164 -16.72 -5.52 10.51
N GLY A 165 -17.66 -6.09 11.26
CA GLY A 165 -17.83 -7.54 11.38
C GLY A 165 -18.11 -8.21 10.03
N LEU A 166 -18.99 -7.63 9.21
CA LEU A 166 -19.26 -8.11 7.84
C LEU A 166 -17.98 -8.09 7.01
N SER A 167 -17.21 -7.00 7.08
CA SER A 167 -15.94 -6.88 6.34
C SER A 167 -14.91 -7.93 6.78
N ILE A 168 -14.80 -8.21 8.08
CA ILE A 168 -13.90 -9.24 8.61
C ILE A 168 -14.32 -10.64 8.15
N VAL A 169 -15.61 -10.97 8.23
CA VAL A 169 -16.14 -12.27 7.76
C VAL A 169 -15.88 -12.42 6.26
N ALA A 170 -16.14 -11.39 5.47
CA ALA A 170 -15.86 -11.39 4.03
C ALA A 170 -14.37 -11.56 3.75
N LEU A 171 -13.46 -10.92 4.52
CA LEU A 171 -12.02 -11.08 4.38
C LEU A 171 -11.57 -12.51 4.68
N VAL A 172 -12.08 -13.13 5.74
CA VAL A 172 -11.81 -14.55 6.05
C VAL A 172 -12.29 -15.45 4.93
N THR A 173 -13.49 -15.20 4.41
CA THR A 173 -14.03 -15.95 3.26
C THR A 173 -13.16 -15.76 2.02
N TYR A 174 -12.68 -14.56 1.75
CA TYR A 174 -11.75 -14.27 0.66
C TYR A 174 -10.44 -15.05 0.80
N CYS A 175 -9.85 -15.07 2.00
CA CYS A 175 -8.64 -15.84 2.28
C CYS A 175 -8.86 -17.34 2.08
N TYR A 176 -10.01 -17.87 2.55
CA TYR A 176 -10.37 -19.26 2.35
C TYR A 176 -10.51 -19.62 0.86
N MET A 177 -11.16 -18.75 0.07
CA MET A 177 -11.26 -18.95 -1.39
C MET A 177 -9.88 -18.93 -2.06
N GLY A 178 -8.99 -18.00 -1.68
CA GLY A 178 -7.62 -17.95 -2.18
C GLY A 178 -6.82 -19.21 -1.86
N TYR A 179 -7.02 -19.77 -0.65
CA TYR A 179 -6.45 -21.07 -0.26
C TYR A 179 -7.00 -22.22 -1.12
N MET A 180 -8.31 -22.30 -1.29
CA MET A 180 -8.94 -23.38 -2.07
C MET A 180 -8.61 -23.30 -3.57
N ARG A 181 -8.40 -22.10 -4.09
CA ARG A 181 -7.99 -21.85 -5.48
C ARG A 181 -6.50 -21.96 -5.71
N GLN A 182 -5.70 -22.04 -4.65
CA GLN A 182 -4.23 -22.14 -4.72
C GLN A 182 -3.62 -21.04 -5.60
N SER A 183 -4.16 -19.81 -5.53
CA SER A 183 -3.77 -18.66 -6.34
C SER A 183 -2.87 -17.71 -5.56
N ALA A 184 -1.61 -17.59 -5.98
CA ALA A 184 -0.67 -16.64 -5.39
C ALA A 184 -1.15 -15.19 -5.52
N GLU A 185 -1.80 -14.85 -6.63
CA GLU A 185 -2.39 -13.52 -6.87
C GLU A 185 -3.48 -13.21 -5.84
N SER A 186 -4.39 -14.17 -5.60
CA SER A 186 -5.47 -14.03 -4.60
C SER A 186 -4.90 -13.94 -3.18
N ILE A 187 -3.86 -14.71 -2.87
CA ILE A 187 -3.19 -14.67 -1.57
C ILE A 187 -2.56 -13.29 -1.35
N PHE A 188 -1.84 -12.77 -2.33
CA PHE A 188 -1.16 -11.48 -2.17
C PHE A 188 -2.13 -10.28 -2.19
N ALA A 189 -3.26 -10.38 -2.88
CA ALA A 189 -4.27 -9.30 -2.91
C ALA A 189 -4.88 -8.97 -1.54
N VAL A 190 -4.70 -9.82 -0.54
CA VAL A 190 -5.05 -9.52 0.87
C VAL A 190 -4.26 -8.34 1.41
N PHE A 191 -3.02 -8.12 0.94
CA PHE A 191 -2.20 -6.98 1.36
C PHE A 191 -2.89 -5.62 1.12
N PRO A 192 -3.25 -5.23 -0.12
CA PRO A 192 -3.94 -3.97 -0.35
C PRO A 192 -5.36 -3.95 0.24
N LEU A 193 -6.08 -5.07 0.32
CA LEU A 193 -7.40 -5.16 0.94
C LEU A 193 -7.34 -4.80 2.42
N LEU A 194 -6.37 -5.34 3.15
CA LEU A 194 -6.19 -5.01 4.55
C LEU A 194 -5.86 -3.52 4.74
N ALA A 195 -5.06 -2.94 3.85
CA ALA A 195 -4.75 -1.52 3.89
C ALA A 195 -5.99 -0.64 3.71
N VAL A 196 -6.96 -1.04 2.87
CA VAL A 196 -8.27 -0.35 2.75
C VAL A 196 -9.00 -0.29 4.09
N LEU A 197 -8.94 -1.38 4.88
CA LEU A 197 -9.64 -1.47 6.17
C LEU A 197 -8.92 -0.69 7.27
N ILE A 198 -7.61 -0.88 7.38
CA ILE A 198 -6.84 -0.44 8.53
C ILE A 198 -6.42 1.04 8.41
N THR A 199 -6.12 1.54 7.20
CA THR A 199 -5.61 2.91 7.04
C THR A 199 -6.55 3.99 7.58
N PRO A 200 -7.88 3.96 7.35
CA PRO A 200 -8.79 4.95 7.94
C PRO A 200 -8.88 4.85 9.47
N ILE A 201 -8.83 3.62 10.00
CA ILE A 201 -8.87 3.37 11.45
C ILE A 201 -7.62 3.94 12.11
N LEU A 202 -6.45 3.68 11.54
CA LEU A 202 -5.18 4.21 12.03
C LEU A 202 -5.10 5.73 11.89
N GLY A 203 -5.59 6.29 10.77
CA GLY A 203 -5.68 7.74 10.59
C GLY A 203 -6.51 8.40 11.69
N SER A 204 -7.70 7.87 11.96
CA SER A 204 -8.55 8.36 13.05
C SER A 204 -7.90 8.19 14.43
N TYR A 205 -7.23 7.06 14.67
CA TYR A 205 -6.50 6.84 15.91
C TYR A 205 -5.39 7.88 16.11
N LEU A 206 -4.60 8.15 15.07
CA LEU A 206 -3.52 9.12 15.12
C LEU A 206 -4.02 10.56 15.29
N ASP A 207 -5.15 10.91 14.66
CA ASP A 207 -5.75 12.23 14.79
C ASP A 207 -6.13 12.54 16.25
N HIS A 208 -6.62 11.53 17.00
CA HIS A 208 -7.04 11.72 18.39
C HIS A 208 -5.93 11.46 19.42
N HIS A 209 -4.96 10.57 19.13
CA HIS A 209 -3.94 10.15 20.09
C HIS A 209 -2.53 10.65 19.76
N GLY A 210 -2.30 11.11 18.53
CA GLY A 210 -0.96 11.48 18.06
C GLY A 210 -0.04 10.27 17.86
N LYS A 211 1.23 10.43 18.24
CA LYS A 211 2.29 9.40 18.17
C LYS A 211 2.72 9.03 16.74
N ALA A 212 2.66 9.98 15.80
CA ALA A 212 2.98 9.72 14.39
C ALA A 212 4.41 9.18 14.20
N ALA A 213 5.42 9.78 14.83
CA ALA A 213 6.80 9.30 14.73
C ALA A 213 6.97 7.91 15.38
N SER A 214 6.27 7.63 16.49
CA SER A 214 6.26 6.29 17.11
C SER A 214 5.65 5.24 16.21
N MET A 215 4.58 5.57 15.47
CA MET A 215 3.95 4.64 14.52
C MET A 215 4.83 4.38 13.30
N LEU A 216 5.62 5.36 12.84
CA LEU A 216 6.64 5.13 11.81
C LEU A 216 7.72 4.14 12.28
N VAL A 217 8.18 4.25 13.52
CA VAL A 217 9.12 3.29 14.11
C VAL A 217 8.50 1.89 14.16
N LEU A 218 7.25 1.75 14.63
CA LEU A 218 6.54 0.47 14.66
C LEU A 218 6.39 -0.11 13.25
N GLY A 219 5.98 0.72 12.28
CA GLY A 219 5.88 0.33 10.87
C GLY A 219 7.20 -0.23 10.33
N SER A 220 8.34 0.41 10.66
CA SER A 220 9.67 -0.08 10.26
C SER A 220 9.99 -1.46 10.82
N VAL A 221 9.74 -1.67 12.11
CA VAL A 221 9.98 -2.98 12.76
C VAL A 221 9.15 -4.07 12.11
N LEU A 222 7.85 -3.82 11.87
CA LEU A 222 6.97 -4.78 11.21
C LEU A 222 7.40 -5.05 9.76
N LEU A 223 7.84 -4.02 9.03
CA LEU A 223 8.34 -4.14 7.67
C LEU A 223 9.57 -5.05 7.60
N ILE A 224 10.55 -4.82 8.49
CA ILE A 224 11.74 -5.67 8.59
C ILE A 224 11.35 -7.11 8.89
N ALA A 225 10.50 -7.33 9.91
CA ALA A 225 10.04 -8.66 10.30
C ALA A 225 9.37 -9.39 9.13
N CYS A 226 8.51 -8.72 8.36
CA CYS A 226 7.83 -9.31 7.20
C CYS A 226 8.81 -9.73 6.11
N HIS A 227 9.75 -8.85 5.72
CA HIS A 227 10.72 -9.19 4.67
C HIS A 227 11.65 -10.32 5.11
N LEU A 228 12.10 -10.34 6.37
CA LEU A 228 12.90 -11.44 6.90
C LEU A 228 12.11 -12.75 7.01
N THR A 229 10.82 -12.68 7.34
CA THR A 229 9.94 -13.87 7.34
C THR A 229 9.79 -14.43 5.94
N PHE A 230 9.59 -13.59 4.92
CA PHE A 230 9.55 -14.05 3.53
C PHE A 230 10.90 -14.60 3.06
N ALA A 231 12.02 -14.00 3.51
CA ALA A 231 13.36 -14.43 3.11
C ALA A 231 13.79 -15.78 3.72
N PHE A 232 13.48 -16.01 4.99
CA PHE A 232 14.06 -17.12 5.73
C PHE A 232 13.02 -18.10 6.27
N VAL A 233 11.85 -17.63 6.71
CA VAL A 233 10.85 -18.52 7.33
C VAL A 233 9.97 -19.18 6.28
N LEU A 234 9.46 -18.43 5.31
CA LEU A 234 8.56 -18.96 4.28
C LEU A 234 9.20 -20.13 3.48
N PRO A 235 10.49 -20.03 3.04
CA PRO A 235 11.14 -21.14 2.34
C PRO A 235 11.26 -22.45 3.15
N MET A 236 11.30 -22.36 4.49
CA MET A 236 11.34 -23.55 5.36
C MET A 236 10.06 -24.39 5.28
N PHE A 237 8.96 -23.80 4.81
CA PHE A 237 7.68 -24.48 4.63
C PHE A 237 7.47 -24.98 3.18
N LYS A 238 8.49 -24.90 2.33
CA LYS A 238 8.44 -25.49 0.98
C LYS A 238 8.20 -27.00 1.10
N GLY A 239 7.11 -27.48 0.48
CA GLY A 239 6.63 -28.87 0.65
C GLY A 239 5.53 -29.07 1.72
N ASN A 240 5.29 -28.08 2.57
CA ASN A 240 4.14 -28.05 3.48
C ASN A 240 3.13 -27.00 3.01
N ALA A 241 2.21 -27.38 2.13
CA ALA A 241 1.26 -26.45 1.51
C ALA A 241 0.43 -25.65 2.54
N VAL A 242 -0.08 -26.30 3.59
CA VAL A 242 -0.91 -25.65 4.61
C VAL A 242 -0.07 -24.69 5.45
N GLY A 243 1.07 -25.15 5.95
CA GLY A 243 1.97 -24.35 6.78
C GLY A 243 2.49 -23.12 6.01
N GLY A 244 2.92 -23.31 4.76
CA GLY A 244 3.40 -22.24 3.90
C GLY A 244 2.34 -21.15 3.65
N ILE A 245 1.10 -21.56 3.35
CA ILE A 245 -0.01 -20.61 3.12
C ILE A 245 -0.38 -19.84 4.41
N ILE A 246 -0.37 -20.49 5.57
CA ILE A 246 -0.62 -19.84 6.85
C ILE A 246 0.45 -18.76 7.12
N ILE A 247 1.74 -19.12 6.95
CA ILE A 247 2.84 -18.15 7.12
C ILE A 247 2.71 -17.01 6.10
N ALA A 248 2.39 -17.30 4.83
CA ALA A 248 2.21 -16.28 3.81
C ALA A 248 1.09 -15.31 4.17
N TYR A 249 -0.11 -15.78 4.52
CA TYR A 249 -1.22 -14.92 4.93
C TYR A 249 -0.90 -14.11 6.16
N THR A 250 -0.34 -14.73 7.21
CA THR A 250 0.03 -14.01 8.44
C THR A 250 1.02 -12.89 8.13
N THR A 251 2.05 -13.16 7.35
CA THR A 251 3.06 -12.17 6.99
C THR A 251 2.46 -11.05 6.11
N ILE A 252 1.58 -11.40 5.15
CA ILE A 252 0.89 -10.43 4.29
C ILE A 252 -0.04 -9.53 5.11
N LEU A 253 -0.76 -10.07 6.08
CA LEU A 253 -1.61 -9.28 7.00
C LEU A 253 -0.77 -8.31 7.84
N VAL A 254 0.34 -8.78 8.40
CA VAL A 254 1.27 -7.91 9.15
C VAL A 254 1.89 -6.84 8.26
N LEU A 255 2.26 -7.20 7.02
CA LEU A 255 2.79 -6.24 6.03
C LEU A 255 1.76 -5.17 5.66
N GLY A 256 0.49 -5.56 5.48
CA GLY A 256 -0.61 -4.63 5.22
C GLY A 256 -0.84 -3.65 6.39
N ALA A 257 -0.77 -4.15 7.63
CA ALA A 257 -0.83 -3.31 8.81
C ALA A 257 0.37 -2.36 8.90
N SER A 258 1.59 -2.87 8.71
CA SER A 258 2.82 -2.08 8.65
C SER A 258 2.71 -0.94 7.63
N PHE A 259 2.27 -1.27 6.42
CA PHE A 259 2.13 -0.30 5.37
C PHE A 259 1.04 0.75 5.66
N SER A 260 -0.04 0.37 6.33
CA SER A 260 -1.12 1.31 6.69
C SER A 260 -0.67 2.36 7.73
N LEU A 261 0.28 2.01 8.59
CA LEU A 261 0.87 2.94 9.58
C LEU A 261 1.61 4.10 8.89
N VAL A 262 2.27 3.83 7.76
CA VAL A 262 3.13 4.82 7.08
C VAL A 262 2.34 5.99 6.50
N PRO A 263 1.37 5.82 5.57
CA PRO A 263 0.62 6.94 5.04
C PRO A 263 -0.22 7.65 6.10
N ALA A 264 -0.74 6.91 7.10
CA ALA A 264 -1.50 7.50 8.19
C ALA A 264 -0.65 8.42 9.08
N SER A 265 0.65 8.16 9.19
CA SER A 265 1.57 8.93 10.05
C SER A 265 2.40 9.94 9.28
N LEU A 266 2.93 9.57 8.11
CA LEU A 266 3.90 10.36 7.37
C LEU A 266 3.26 11.59 6.71
N TRP A 267 2.15 11.40 5.99
CA TRP A 267 1.53 12.50 5.24
C TRP A 267 0.97 13.60 6.12
N PRO A 268 0.28 13.32 7.25
CA PRO A 268 -0.16 14.35 8.18
C PRO A 268 0.99 15.03 8.95
N SER A 269 2.20 14.47 8.91
CA SER A 269 3.37 15.09 9.53
C SER A 269 3.96 16.23 8.69
N VAL A 270 3.78 16.22 7.37
CA VAL A 270 4.36 17.23 6.46
C VAL A 270 3.90 18.65 6.79
N PRO A 271 2.59 18.93 7.03
CA PRO A 271 2.14 20.27 7.39
C PRO A 271 2.69 20.79 8.72
N LYS A 272 3.17 19.91 9.60
CA LYS A 272 3.81 20.31 10.87
C LYS A 272 5.27 20.72 10.70
N LEU A 273 5.88 20.40 9.55
CA LEU A 273 7.30 20.63 9.27
C LEU A 273 7.58 21.88 8.43
N VAL A 274 6.60 22.31 7.65
CA VAL A 274 6.77 23.42 6.70
C VAL A 274 5.67 24.45 6.86
N ASP A 275 5.94 25.68 6.45
CA ASP A 275 4.94 26.75 6.45
C ASP A 275 3.75 26.42 5.55
N ALA A 276 2.55 26.84 5.96
CA ALA A 276 1.30 26.59 5.23
C ALA A 276 1.38 27.01 3.75
N LYS A 277 2.07 28.12 3.46
CA LYS A 277 2.25 28.67 2.10
C LYS A 277 3.03 27.76 1.15
N VAL A 278 3.82 26.81 1.65
CA VAL A 278 4.70 25.95 0.83
C VAL A 278 4.38 24.48 0.96
N ILE A 279 3.26 24.11 1.61
CA ILE A 279 2.85 22.71 1.82
C ILE A 279 2.73 21.96 0.49
N GLY A 280 2.08 22.54 -0.53
CA GLY A 280 1.92 21.93 -1.83
C GLY A 280 3.27 21.63 -2.50
N SER A 281 4.21 22.57 -2.41
CA SER A 281 5.59 22.39 -2.93
C SER A 281 6.36 21.32 -2.16
N ALA A 282 6.17 21.24 -0.84
CA ALA A 282 6.78 20.21 -0.02
C ALA A 282 6.27 18.80 -0.39
N TYR A 283 4.96 18.63 -0.56
CA TYR A 283 4.40 17.37 -1.04
C TYR A 283 4.91 17.01 -2.43
N ALA A 284 4.91 17.95 -3.37
CA ALA A 284 5.40 17.71 -4.73
C ALA A 284 6.88 17.24 -4.73
N LEU A 285 7.71 17.87 -3.89
CA LEU A 285 9.12 17.52 -3.77
C LEU A 285 9.32 16.15 -3.12
N ILE A 286 8.55 15.81 -2.07
CA ILE A 286 8.58 14.47 -1.45
C ILE A 286 8.18 13.41 -2.48
N PHE A 287 7.10 13.63 -3.25
CA PHE A 287 6.69 12.71 -4.31
C PHE A 287 7.74 12.56 -5.40
N TRP A 288 8.41 13.65 -5.79
CA TRP A 288 9.48 13.60 -6.78
C TRP A 288 10.65 12.74 -6.27
N ILE A 289 11.11 12.99 -5.05
CA ILE A 289 12.20 12.21 -4.41
C ILE A 289 11.78 10.74 -4.25
N GLN A 290 10.53 10.47 -3.83
CA GLN A 290 9.97 9.13 -3.72
C GLN A 290 10.02 8.36 -5.04
N ASN A 291 9.69 9.01 -6.16
CA ASN A 291 9.70 8.38 -7.48
C ASN A 291 11.09 7.94 -7.93
N ILE A 292 12.16 8.58 -7.46
CA ILE A 292 13.54 8.12 -7.69
C ILE A 292 13.71 6.72 -7.09
N GLY A 293 13.25 6.50 -5.86
CA GLY A 293 13.29 5.18 -5.22
C GLY A 293 12.42 4.15 -5.95
N LEU A 294 11.20 4.54 -6.34
CA LEU A 294 10.27 3.66 -7.06
C LEU A 294 10.77 3.25 -8.46
N TRP A 295 11.62 4.06 -9.08
CA TRP A 295 12.31 3.73 -10.31
C TRP A 295 13.52 2.83 -10.07
N LEU A 296 14.36 3.19 -9.09
CA LEU A 296 15.66 2.53 -8.85
C LEU A 296 15.50 1.11 -8.28
N PHE A 297 14.65 0.93 -7.27
CA PHE A 297 14.60 -0.34 -6.53
C PHE A 297 14.04 -1.52 -7.32
N PRO A 298 13.07 -1.41 -8.24
CA PRO A 298 12.71 -2.51 -9.12
C PRO A 298 13.88 -2.99 -9.99
N LEU A 299 14.72 -2.06 -10.47
CA LEU A 299 15.91 -2.38 -11.25
C LEU A 299 16.95 -3.11 -10.39
N LEU A 300 17.14 -2.66 -9.14
CA LEU A 300 18.07 -3.31 -8.21
C LEU A 300 17.58 -4.71 -7.83
N ILE A 301 16.28 -4.89 -7.56
CA ILE A 301 15.69 -6.21 -7.28
C ILE A 301 15.96 -7.16 -8.47
N GLY A 302 15.68 -6.73 -9.70
CA GLY A 302 15.94 -7.52 -10.89
C GLY A 302 17.41 -7.93 -11.01
N LYS A 303 18.34 -6.96 -10.87
CA LYS A 303 19.78 -7.25 -10.94
C LYS A 303 20.27 -8.18 -9.83
N VAL A 304 19.78 -8.01 -8.60
CA VAL A 304 20.12 -8.89 -7.48
C VAL A 304 19.56 -10.28 -7.72
N LEU A 305 18.32 -10.38 -8.22
CA LEU A 305 17.67 -11.65 -8.54
C LEU A 305 18.46 -12.40 -9.62
N ASP A 306 18.86 -11.72 -10.71
CA ASP A 306 19.66 -12.32 -11.78
C ASP A 306 21.03 -12.77 -11.27
N ALA A 307 21.69 -11.96 -10.44
CA ALA A 307 23.01 -12.27 -9.89
C ALA A 307 23.00 -13.45 -8.91
N THR A 308 21.89 -13.65 -8.20
CA THR A 308 21.76 -14.76 -7.23
C THR A 308 21.16 -16.01 -7.82
N ASN A 309 20.61 -15.96 -9.05
CA ASN A 309 20.01 -17.08 -9.76
C ASN A 309 20.62 -17.30 -11.16
N PRO A 310 21.96 -17.35 -11.33
CA PRO A 310 22.58 -17.29 -12.66
C PRO A 310 22.27 -18.47 -13.59
N ASN A 311 21.87 -19.61 -13.05
CA ASN A 311 21.59 -20.83 -13.80
C ASN A 311 20.10 -21.26 -13.74
N VAL A 312 19.24 -20.42 -13.18
CA VAL A 312 17.82 -20.73 -13.03
C VAL A 312 17.07 -20.18 -14.24
N THR A 313 16.55 -21.07 -15.08
CA THR A 313 15.77 -20.73 -16.27
C THR A 313 14.26 -20.67 -16.01
N ASP A 314 13.80 -21.41 -15.00
CA ASP A 314 12.41 -21.44 -14.58
C ASP A 314 12.11 -20.34 -13.55
N PRO A 315 11.30 -19.32 -13.89
CA PRO A 315 10.98 -18.23 -12.97
C PRO A 315 10.31 -18.68 -11.67
N THR A 316 9.75 -19.90 -11.62
CA THR A 316 9.11 -20.42 -10.39
C THR A 316 10.10 -21.05 -9.41
N GLN A 317 11.39 -21.05 -9.74
CA GLN A 317 12.46 -21.61 -8.92
C GLN A 317 13.46 -20.58 -8.40
N PHE A 318 13.18 -19.27 -8.60
CA PHE A 318 14.06 -18.23 -8.14
C PHE A 318 14.17 -18.18 -6.61
N ASP A 319 15.40 -18.00 -6.13
CA ASP A 319 15.67 -17.66 -4.74
C ASP A 319 15.53 -16.14 -4.54
N TYR A 320 14.56 -15.75 -3.72
CA TYR A 320 14.26 -14.37 -3.38
C TYR A 320 14.95 -13.88 -2.10
N THR A 321 15.79 -14.70 -1.47
CA THR A 321 16.42 -14.37 -0.18
C THR A 321 17.19 -13.05 -0.25
N ALA A 322 18.09 -12.88 -1.22
CA ALA A 322 18.92 -11.68 -1.33
C ALA A 322 18.11 -10.42 -1.66
N PRO A 323 17.16 -10.40 -2.62
CA PRO A 323 16.26 -9.27 -2.81
C PRO A 323 15.47 -8.89 -1.56
N LEU A 324 14.95 -9.86 -0.82
CA LEU A 324 14.16 -9.62 0.39
C LEU A 324 15.01 -9.06 1.54
N VAL A 325 16.25 -9.54 1.71
CA VAL A 325 17.21 -8.98 2.67
C VAL A 325 17.58 -7.54 2.29
N MET A 326 17.76 -7.25 1.00
CA MET A 326 17.97 -5.89 0.53
C MET A 326 16.79 -4.98 0.89
N LEU A 327 15.54 -5.45 0.72
CA LEU A 327 14.36 -4.67 1.11
C LEU A 327 14.26 -4.52 2.65
N ALA A 328 14.61 -5.55 3.41
CA ALA A 328 14.70 -5.47 4.88
C ALA A 328 15.71 -4.40 5.32
N SER A 329 16.83 -4.25 4.62
CA SER A 329 17.84 -3.23 4.92
C SER A 329 17.30 -1.79 4.77
N LEU A 330 16.37 -1.56 3.81
CA LEU A 330 15.66 -0.29 3.71
C LEU A 330 14.77 -0.05 4.95
N GLY A 331 14.15 -1.10 5.45
CA GLY A 331 13.39 -1.06 6.71
C GLY A 331 14.29 -0.69 7.90
N VAL A 332 15.52 -1.23 7.96
CA VAL A 332 16.49 -0.87 9.02
C VAL A 332 16.89 0.60 8.90
N ALA A 333 17.17 1.09 7.70
CA ALA A 333 17.47 2.51 7.49
C ALA A 333 16.28 3.40 7.89
N ALA A 334 15.05 3.00 7.55
CA ALA A 334 13.83 3.69 7.95
C ALA A 334 13.65 3.68 9.48
N LEU A 335 13.96 2.57 10.15
CA LEU A 335 13.92 2.46 11.61
C LEU A 335 14.86 3.47 12.28
N ILE A 336 16.10 3.56 11.79
CA ILE A 336 17.09 4.51 12.29
C ILE A 336 16.60 5.94 12.09
N LEU A 337 16.11 6.28 10.90
CA LEU A 337 15.55 7.62 10.62
C LEU A 337 14.29 7.91 11.44
N GLY A 338 13.45 6.92 11.73
CA GLY A 338 12.31 7.06 12.61
C GLY A 338 12.70 7.47 14.03
N PHE A 339 13.76 6.88 14.58
CA PHE A 339 14.32 7.32 15.87
C PHE A 339 14.95 8.72 15.80
N VAL A 340 15.67 9.03 14.72
CA VAL A 340 16.21 10.38 14.50
C VAL A 340 15.06 11.40 14.44
N LEU A 341 13.97 11.09 13.74
CA LEU A 341 12.78 11.95 13.67
C LEU A 341 12.20 12.23 15.07
N LYS A 342 12.09 11.22 15.94
CA LYS A 342 11.64 11.40 17.33
C LYS A 342 12.55 12.32 18.12
N VAL A 343 13.86 12.22 17.92
CA VAL A 343 14.82 13.10 18.61
C VAL A 343 14.70 14.53 18.10
N VAL A 344 14.56 14.71 16.79
CA VAL A 344 14.38 16.03 16.16
C VAL A 344 13.05 16.66 16.58
N ASP A 345 11.96 15.89 16.57
CA ASP A 345 10.65 16.33 17.05
C ASP A 345 10.73 16.86 18.49
N LYS A 346 11.35 16.10 19.39
CA LYS A 346 11.52 16.51 20.79
C LYS A 346 12.39 17.77 20.95
N LYS A 347 13.46 17.89 20.13
CA LYS A 347 14.38 19.05 20.22
C LYS A 347 13.78 20.32 19.64
N LYS A 348 13.06 20.21 18.52
CA LYS A 348 12.47 21.37 17.81
C LYS A 348 11.05 21.70 18.28
N GLY A 349 10.41 20.83 19.06
CA GLY A 349 9.02 21.03 19.52
C GLY A 349 8.01 20.98 18.36
N ILE A 350 8.23 20.16 17.33
CA ILE A 350 7.39 20.10 16.12
C ILE A 350 5.99 19.59 16.45
N GLY A 351 5.87 18.68 17.43
CA GLY A 351 4.60 18.14 17.90
C GLY A 351 4.09 16.97 17.04
N LEU A 352 4.98 16.16 16.47
CA LEU A 352 4.61 14.95 15.72
C LEU A 352 3.98 13.87 16.60
N GLU A 353 4.34 13.86 17.89
CA GLU A 353 3.77 12.94 18.88
C GLU A 353 2.44 13.45 19.49
N LEU A 354 2.05 14.71 19.18
CA LEU A 354 0.81 15.28 19.68
C LEU A 354 -0.38 14.97 18.76
N PRO A 355 -1.60 14.83 19.31
CA PRO A 355 -2.80 14.65 18.51
C PRO A 355 -3.04 15.83 17.56
N ASN A 356 -3.72 15.54 16.44
CA ASN A 356 -4.12 16.59 15.48
C ASN A 356 -5.43 17.25 15.89
N ILE A 357 -6.28 16.53 16.63
CA ILE A 357 -7.58 16.97 17.14
C ILE A 357 -7.46 17.02 18.66
N THR A 358 -7.53 18.20 19.22
CA THR A 358 -7.73 18.42 20.68
C THR A 358 -9.22 18.62 20.91
N GLU A 359 -9.84 17.80 21.75
CA GLU A 359 -11.23 17.99 22.22
C GLU A 359 -11.43 19.33 22.91
#